data_89e78340228084b01eb90e3e42f62bd5
#
_entry.id   89e78340228084b01eb90e3e42f62bd5
#
_cell.length_a   1.000
_cell.length_b   1.000
_cell.length_c   1.000
_cell.angle_alpha   90.00
_cell.angle_beta   90.00
_cell.angle_gamma   90.00
#
_symmetry.space_group_name_H-M   'P 1'
#
loop_
_entity.id
_entity.type
_entity.pdbx_description
1 polymer ?
#
loop_
_entity_poly.entity_id
_entity_poly.type
_entity_poly.pdbx_seq_one_letter_code
_entity_poly.pdbx_strand_id
1 'polypeptide(L)'
;MTSPKTTGLPFVLILSALMAFTSLSTDIYLPAMPVMTADLHGNAELTITGFLIGFAIAQLIWGPISDHLGRRIPLFIGMALFVIGSAGCALATDITYIVFWRVFQALGACTGPMLARAMIRDLFSRTRAAQMLSTLVIVMA
;
A
#
# COMPACT_ATOMS: atom_id res chain seq x y z
N MET A 1 25.26 23.92 -7.80
CA MET A 1 25.45 22.46 -8.03
C MET A 1 25.20 21.71 -6.73
N THR A 2 23.96 21.44 -6.42
CA THR A 2 23.62 20.61 -5.26
C THR A 2 23.91 19.15 -5.61
N SER A 3 24.81 18.59 -4.86
CA SER A 3 25.29 17.21 -4.98
C SER A 3 24.14 16.20 -5.06
N PRO A 4 24.13 15.28 -6.02
CA PRO A 4 23.12 14.23 -6.13
C PRO A 4 23.23 13.14 -5.03
N LYS A 5 23.93 13.42 -3.95
CA LYS A 5 24.26 12.44 -2.91
C LYS A 5 23.10 12.14 -1.93
N THR A 6 22.03 12.91 -1.94
CA THR A 6 20.89 12.72 -1.03
C THR A 6 19.80 11.80 -1.57
N THR A 7 19.85 11.46 -2.85
CA THR A 7 18.93 10.53 -3.51
C THR A 7 19.58 9.16 -3.74
N GLY A 8 20.39 8.72 -2.79
CA GLY A 8 21.15 7.50 -2.91
C GLY A 8 20.41 6.27 -2.38
N LEU A 9 21.21 5.28 -2.02
CA LEU A 9 20.74 3.98 -1.50
C LEU A 9 19.69 4.10 -0.38
N PRO A 10 19.78 5.01 0.62
CA PRO A 10 18.75 5.12 1.65
C PRO A 10 17.37 5.45 1.11
N PHE A 11 17.28 6.34 0.12
CA PHE A 11 16.01 6.71 -0.51
C PHE A 11 15.37 5.53 -1.23
N VAL A 12 16.14 4.78 -2.00
CA VAL A 12 15.69 3.58 -2.71
C VAL A 12 15.22 2.51 -1.70
N LEU A 13 15.95 2.33 -0.60
CA LEU A 13 15.57 1.38 0.46
C LEU A 13 14.24 1.76 1.11
N ILE A 14 14.00 3.03 1.39
CA ILE A 14 12.74 3.49 1.96
C ILE A 14 11.58 3.24 0.99
N LEU A 15 11.74 3.58 -0.28
CA LEU A 15 10.71 3.35 -1.29
C LEU A 15 10.44 1.85 -1.50
N SER A 16 11.49 1.03 -1.52
CA SER A 16 11.36 -0.42 -1.62
C SER A 16 10.62 -1.00 -0.42
N ALA A 17 10.90 -0.51 0.77
CA ALA A 17 10.19 -0.93 1.99
C ALA A 17 8.71 -0.56 1.94
N LEU A 18 8.36 0.63 1.47
CA LEU A 18 6.97 1.05 1.31
C LEU A 18 6.20 0.17 0.33
N MET A 19 6.84 -0.23 -0.77
CA MET A 19 6.22 -1.13 -1.75
C MET A 19 6.09 -2.55 -1.22
N ALA A 20 7.15 -3.06 -0.61
CA ALA A 20 7.18 -4.41 -0.04
C ALA A 20 6.17 -4.58 1.09
N PHE A 21 5.92 -3.53 1.86
CA PHE A 21 4.96 -3.53 2.95
C PHE A 21 3.54 -3.90 2.50
N THR A 22 3.11 -3.39 1.36
CA THR A 22 1.80 -3.71 0.78
C THR A 22 1.71 -5.17 0.35
N SER A 23 2.71 -5.67 -0.36
CA SER A 23 2.78 -7.08 -0.77
C SER A 23 2.79 -8.01 0.43
N LEU A 24 3.63 -7.71 1.42
CA LEU A 24 3.76 -8.50 2.63
C LEU A 24 2.44 -8.57 3.41
N SER A 25 1.72 -7.47 3.48
CA SER A 25 0.40 -7.42 4.14
C SER A 25 -0.61 -8.38 3.49
N THR A 26 -0.57 -8.52 2.17
CA THR A 26 -1.43 -9.44 1.44
C THR A 26 -0.96 -10.89 1.59
N ASP A 27 0.34 -11.13 1.48
CA ASP A 27 0.92 -12.46 1.54
C ASP A 27 0.79 -13.10 2.93
N ILE A 28 0.92 -12.33 3.99
CA ILE A 28 0.69 -12.81 5.37
C ILE A 28 -0.77 -13.20 5.58
N TYR A 29 -1.68 -12.52 4.91
CA TYR A 29 -3.11 -12.75 5.04
C TYR A 29 -3.56 -14.06 4.38
N LEU A 30 -2.96 -14.45 3.25
CA LEU A 30 -3.37 -15.63 2.49
C LEU A 30 -3.40 -16.93 3.29
N PRO A 31 -2.38 -17.27 4.10
CA PRO A 31 -2.41 -18.50 4.91
C PRO A 31 -3.49 -18.50 6.01
N ALA A 32 -3.95 -17.33 6.41
CA ALA A 32 -4.98 -17.21 7.44
C ALA A 32 -6.41 -17.43 6.91
N MET A 33 -6.61 -17.36 5.59
CA MET A 33 -7.94 -17.46 4.97
C MET A 33 -8.70 -18.76 5.31
N PRO A 34 -8.08 -19.96 5.22
CA PRO A 34 -8.80 -21.20 5.56
C PRO A 34 -9.29 -21.23 6.99
N VAL A 35 -8.47 -20.73 7.93
CA VAL A 35 -8.82 -20.63 9.36
C VAL A 35 -9.97 -19.65 9.55
N MET A 36 -9.90 -18.50 8.89
CA MET A 36 -10.97 -17.49 8.96
C MET A 36 -12.30 -18.02 8.42
N THR A 37 -12.28 -18.77 7.33
CA THR A 37 -13.49 -19.38 6.77
C THR A 37 -14.10 -20.38 7.74
N ALA A 38 -13.29 -21.17 8.43
CA ALA A 38 -13.75 -22.15 9.41
C ALA A 38 -14.30 -21.48 10.69
N ASP A 39 -13.61 -20.48 11.20
CA ASP A 39 -13.93 -19.85 12.49
C ASP A 39 -15.09 -18.84 12.40
N LEU A 40 -15.19 -18.12 11.29
CA LEU A 40 -16.14 -17.02 11.12
C LEU A 40 -17.37 -17.40 10.28
N HIS A 41 -17.44 -18.64 9.81
CA HIS A 41 -18.55 -19.20 9.04
C HIS A 41 -19.00 -18.34 7.83
N GLY A 42 -18.03 -17.76 7.13
CA GLY A 42 -18.29 -16.91 5.98
C GLY A 42 -17.24 -17.09 4.87
N ASN A 43 -17.43 -16.35 3.77
CA ASN A 43 -16.52 -16.42 2.63
C ASN A 43 -15.35 -15.46 2.81
N ALA A 44 -14.17 -15.98 3.21
CA ALA A 44 -12.97 -15.19 3.40
C ALA A 44 -12.44 -14.57 2.08
N GLU A 45 -12.81 -15.10 0.93
CA GLU A 45 -12.44 -14.51 -0.36
C GLU A 45 -13.02 -13.12 -0.55
N LEU A 46 -14.18 -12.82 0.04
CA LEU A 46 -14.77 -11.48 0.01
C LEU A 46 -13.87 -10.43 0.66
N THR A 47 -13.06 -10.80 1.63
CA THR A 47 -12.14 -9.87 2.29
C THR A 47 -11.04 -9.40 1.34
N ILE A 48 -10.50 -10.31 0.52
CA ILE A 48 -9.51 -9.98 -0.50
C ILE A 48 -10.14 -9.16 -1.62
N THR A 49 -11.32 -9.57 -2.08
CA THR A 49 -12.05 -8.82 -3.12
C THR A 49 -12.34 -7.39 -2.66
N GLY A 50 -12.82 -7.22 -1.43
CA GLY A 50 -13.05 -5.90 -0.83
C GLY A 50 -11.77 -5.07 -0.76
N PHE A 51 -10.65 -5.68 -0.36
CA PHE A 51 -9.35 -5.02 -0.33
C PHE A 51 -8.92 -4.56 -1.73
N LEU A 52 -9.01 -5.41 -2.75
CA LEU A 52 -8.60 -5.07 -4.11
C LEU A 52 -9.47 -3.97 -4.72
N ILE A 53 -10.77 -4.01 -4.50
CA ILE A 53 -11.70 -2.97 -4.96
C ILE A 53 -11.38 -1.64 -4.25
N GLY A 54 -11.23 -1.67 -2.94
CA GLY A 54 -10.84 -0.50 -2.15
C GLY A 54 -9.50 0.08 -2.59
N PHE A 55 -8.54 -0.78 -2.89
CA PHE A 55 -7.21 -0.39 -3.38
C PHE A 55 -7.30 0.33 -4.74
N ALA A 56 -8.08 -0.20 -5.68
CA ALA A 56 -8.28 0.39 -6.99
C ALA A 56 -8.95 1.77 -6.90
N ILE A 57 -10.02 1.87 -6.12
CA ILE A 57 -10.73 3.14 -5.89
C ILE A 57 -9.81 4.15 -5.22
N ALA A 58 -9.06 3.71 -4.22
CA ALA A 58 -8.14 4.56 -3.47
C ALA A 58 -7.04 5.14 -4.36
N GLN A 59 -6.52 4.38 -5.33
CA GLN A 59 -5.54 4.89 -6.28
C GLN A 59 -6.10 6.05 -7.12
N LEU A 60 -7.35 5.95 -7.53
CA LEU A 60 -8.02 7.01 -8.28
C LEU A 60 -8.23 8.28 -7.46
N ILE A 61 -8.51 8.12 -6.17
CA ILE A 61 -8.73 9.25 -5.25
C ILE A 61 -7.41 9.90 -4.83
N TRP A 62 -6.44 9.10 -4.42
CA TRP A 62 -5.17 9.60 -3.91
C TRP A 62 -4.25 10.20 -4.96
N GLY A 63 -4.39 9.80 -6.23
CA GLY A 63 -3.60 10.37 -7.32
C GLY A 63 -3.71 11.90 -7.37
N PRO A 64 -4.91 12.46 -7.66
CA PRO A 64 -5.12 13.91 -7.67
C PRO A 64 -4.82 14.59 -6.34
N ILE A 65 -5.20 13.97 -5.21
CA ILE A 65 -4.97 14.54 -3.88
C ILE A 65 -3.46 14.70 -3.62
N SER A 66 -2.67 13.69 -3.97
CA SER A 66 -1.22 13.74 -3.80
C SER A 66 -0.56 14.80 -4.69
N ASP A 67 -1.11 15.08 -5.86
CA ASP A 67 -0.62 16.13 -6.76
C ASP A 67 -0.89 17.54 -6.22
N HIS A 68 -2.00 17.72 -5.51
CA HIS A 68 -2.38 19.02 -4.93
C HIS A 68 -1.77 19.28 -3.54
N LEU A 69 -1.78 18.30 -2.66
CA LEU A 69 -1.35 18.43 -1.28
C LEU A 69 0.14 18.13 -1.04
N GLY A 70 0.84 17.65 -2.08
CA GLY A 70 2.21 17.17 -1.94
C GLY A 70 2.25 15.68 -1.55
N ARG A 71 3.46 15.15 -1.38
CA ARG A 71 3.67 13.71 -1.20
C ARG A 71 3.65 13.26 0.26
N ARG A 72 3.91 14.17 1.19
CA ARG A 72 4.02 13.83 2.63
C ARG A 72 2.68 13.63 3.31
N ILE A 73 1.73 14.53 3.08
CA ILE A 73 0.42 14.51 3.74
C ILE A 73 -0.36 13.23 3.40
N PRO A 74 -0.51 12.83 2.12
CA PRO A 74 -1.17 11.57 1.80
C PRO A 74 -0.47 10.36 2.39
N LEU A 75 0.86 10.37 2.48
CA LEU A 75 1.62 9.26 3.07
C LEU A 75 1.28 9.08 4.55
N PHE A 76 1.28 10.16 5.34
CA PHE A 76 0.94 10.09 6.77
C PHE A 76 -0.51 9.67 6.99
N ILE A 77 -1.45 10.23 6.23
CA ILE A 77 -2.87 9.85 6.31
C ILE A 77 -3.05 8.38 5.92
N GLY A 78 -2.40 7.94 4.86
CA GLY A 78 -2.46 6.56 4.40
C GLY A 78 -1.92 5.57 5.42
N MET A 79 -0.78 5.87 6.03
CA MET A 79 -0.20 5.03 7.08
C MET A 79 -1.12 4.97 8.31
N ALA A 80 -1.72 6.09 8.71
CA ALA A 80 -2.68 6.12 9.80
C ALA A 80 -3.92 5.27 9.50
N LEU A 81 -4.48 5.39 8.29
CA LEU A 81 -5.61 4.56 7.84
C LEU A 81 -5.26 3.08 7.81
N PHE A 82 -4.05 2.73 7.37
CA PHE A 82 -3.57 1.35 7.35
C PHE A 82 -3.52 0.77 8.76
N VAL A 83 -2.95 1.50 9.70
CA VAL A 83 -2.83 1.06 11.11
C VAL A 83 -4.22 0.90 11.74
N ILE A 84 -5.12 1.86 11.53
CA ILE A 84 -6.49 1.81 12.03
C ILE A 84 -7.25 0.63 11.42
N GLY A 85 -7.14 0.42 10.11
CA GLY A 85 -7.75 -0.70 9.41
C GLY A 85 -7.22 -2.05 9.91
N SER A 86 -5.92 -2.15 10.13
CA SER A 86 -5.29 -3.36 10.67
C SER A 86 -5.77 -3.68 12.09
N ALA A 87 -5.85 -2.66 12.96
CA ALA A 87 -6.38 -2.81 14.31
C ALA A 87 -7.86 -3.22 14.29
N GLY A 88 -8.66 -2.63 13.40
CA GLY A 88 -10.05 -2.99 13.21
C GLY A 88 -10.22 -4.44 12.75
N CYS A 89 -9.39 -4.91 11.81
CA CYS A 89 -9.39 -6.31 11.39
C CYS A 89 -9.06 -7.27 12.53
N ALA A 90 -8.10 -6.90 13.38
CA ALA A 90 -7.71 -7.73 14.53
C ALA A 90 -8.82 -7.85 15.57
N LEU A 91 -9.63 -6.80 15.74
CA LEU A 91 -10.73 -6.77 16.70
C LEU A 91 -12.06 -7.25 16.09
N ALA A 92 -12.14 -7.49 14.80
CA ALA A 92 -13.37 -7.91 14.13
C ALA A 92 -13.73 -9.35 14.50
N THR A 93 -15.01 -9.57 14.80
CA THR A 93 -15.56 -10.88 15.17
C THR A 93 -16.37 -11.52 14.06
N ASP A 94 -16.61 -10.81 12.95
CA ASP A 94 -17.42 -11.24 11.82
C ASP A 94 -16.73 -10.89 10.52
N ILE A 95 -16.94 -11.69 9.47
CA ILE A 95 -16.38 -11.46 8.14
C ILE A 95 -16.83 -10.12 7.55
N THR A 96 -18.08 -9.72 7.77
CA THR A 96 -18.58 -8.42 7.30
C THR A 96 -17.78 -7.26 7.87
N TYR A 97 -17.43 -7.29 9.15
CA TYR A 97 -16.58 -6.28 9.78
C TYR A 97 -15.15 -6.32 9.22
N ILE A 98 -14.62 -7.51 8.96
CA ILE A 98 -13.30 -7.67 8.35
C ILE A 98 -13.28 -7.04 6.95
N VAL A 99 -14.28 -7.29 6.11
CA VAL A 99 -14.38 -6.68 4.78
C VAL A 99 -14.38 -5.17 4.87
N PHE A 100 -15.15 -4.61 5.79
CA PHE A 100 -15.22 -3.17 6.02
C PHE A 100 -13.84 -2.57 6.39
N TRP A 101 -13.17 -3.17 7.37
CA TRP A 101 -11.85 -2.72 7.79
C TRP A 101 -10.76 -2.96 6.74
N ARG A 102 -10.91 -3.99 5.93
CA ARG A 102 -10.02 -4.25 4.79
C ARG A 102 -10.11 -3.14 3.74
N VAL A 103 -11.26 -2.56 3.51
CA VAL A 103 -11.41 -1.40 2.62
C VAL A 103 -10.63 -0.20 3.17
N PHE A 104 -10.74 0.10 4.46
CA PHE A 104 -9.93 1.15 5.10
C PHE A 104 -8.44 0.86 5.02
N GLN A 105 -8.05 -0.38 5.26
CA GLN A 105 -6.66 -0.81 5.12
C GLN A 105 -6.13 -0.62 3.70
N ALA A 106 -6.95 -0.91 2.70
CA ALA A 106 -6.63 -0.70 1.29
C ALA A 106 -6.43 0.78 0.95
N LEU A 107 -7.28 1.66 1.50
CA LEU A 107 -7.12 3.11 1.34
C LEU A 107 -5.76 3.59 1.83
N GLY A 108 -5.28 3.03 2.92
CA GLY A 108 -3.95 3.32 3.44
C GLY A 108 -2.83 2.64 2.66
N ALA A 109 -2.98 1.37 2.35
CA ALA A 109 -1.95 0.56 1.71
C ALA A 109 -1.56 1.06 0.32
N CYS A 110 -2.50 1.63 -0.44
CA CYS A 110 -2.22 2.09 -1.80
C CYS A 110 -1.31 3.34 -1.84
N THR A 111 -1.23 4.10 -0.76
CA THR A 111 -0.40 5.32 -0.71
C THR A 111 1.08 5.01 -0.84
N GLY A 112 1.56 3.91 -0.25
CA GLY A 112 2.97 3.51 -0.33
C GLY A 112 3.46 3.34 -1.77
N PRO A 113 2.96 2.34 -2.51
CA PRO A 113 3.40 2.10 -3.89
C PRO A 113 3.11 3.26 -4.83
N MET A 114 1.97 3.93 -4.66
CA MET A 114 1.59 5.06 -5.50
C MET A 114 2.57 6.22 -5.33
N LEU A 115 2.86 6.60 -4.09
CA LEU A 115 3.78 7.70 -3.79
C LEU A 115 5.21 7.35 -4.15
N ALA A 116 5.64 6.12 -3.93
CA ALA A 116 6.97 5.66 -4.34
C ALA A 116 7.19 5.85 -5.85
N ARG A 117 6.23 5.41 -6.66
CA ARG A 117 6.30 5.60 -8.11
C ARG A 117 6.24 7.07 -8.52
N ALA A 118 5.40 7.85 -7.86
CA ALA A 118 5.27 9.28 -8.13
C ALA A 118 6.55 10.04 -7.78
N MET A 119 7.17 9.76 -6.63
CA MET A 119 8.43 10.39 -6.23
C MET A 119 9.57 10.05 -7.19
N ILE A 120 9.65 8.83 -7.67
CA ILE A 120 10.67 8.42 -8.65
C ILE A 120 10.49 9.21 -9.95
N ARG A 121 9.26 9.35 -10.44
CA ARG A 121 8.99 10.12 -11.66
C ARG A 121 9.32 11.61 -11.49
N ASP A 122 9.10 12.16 -10.29
CA ASP A 122 9.35 13.58 -10.02
C ASP A 122 10.84 13.90 -9.86
N LEU A 123 11.63 12.98 -9.32
CA LEU A 123 13.03 13.21 -8.93
C LEU A 123 14.06 12.74 -9.95
N PHE A 124 13.70 11.82 -10.84
CA PHE A 124 14.65 11.20 -11.76
C PHE A 124 14.28 11.46 -13.23
N SER A 125 15.29 11.41 -14.12
CA SER A 125 15.08 11.42 -15.56
C SER A 125 14.27 10.19 -16.01
N ARG A 126 13.64 10.28 -17.15
CA ARG A 126 12.78 9.21 -17.69
C ARG A 126 13.46 7.84 -17.71
N THR A 127 14.70 7.76 -18.17
CA THR A 127 15.48 6.52 -18.26
C THR A 127 15.79 5.97 -16.87
N ARG A 128 16.25 6.84 -15.96
CA ARG A 128 16.62 6.47 -14.60
C ARG A 128 15.40 6.06 -13.78
N ALA A 129 14.28 6.76 -13.96
CA ALA A 129 13.01 6.40 -13.34
C ALA A 129 12.55 5.01 -13.76
N ALA A 130 12.66 4.66 -15.05
CA ALA A 130 12.31 3.34 -15.54
C ALA A 130 13.16 2.24 -14.90
N GLN A 131 14.47 2.45 -14.77
CA GLN A 131 15.38 1.51 -14.11
C GLN A 131 15.02 1.32 -12.63
N MET A 132 14.74 2.39 -11.91
CA MET A 132 14.38 2.33 -10.50
C MET A 132 13.02 1.65 -10.29
N LEU A 133 12.05 1.94 -11.14
CA LEU A 133 10.74 1.28 -11.10
C LEU A 133 10.86 -0.22 -11.35
N SER A 134 11.72 -0.63 -12.29
CA SER A 134 12.00 -2.07 -12.53
C SER A 134 12.59 -2.72 -11.29
N THR A 135 13.53 -2.07 -10.62
CA THR A 135 14.13 -2.57 -9.38
C THR A 135 13.08 -2.73 -8.28
N LEU A 136 12.20 -1.74 -8.13
CA LEU A 136 11.14 -1.80 -7.13
C LEU A 136 10.13 -2.93 -7.42
N VAL A 137 9.80 -3.15 -8.68
CA VAL A 137 8.91 -4.25 -9.08
C VAL A 137 9.54 -5.61 -8.75
N ILE A 138 10.84 -5.76 -8.97
CA ILE A 138 11.57 -6.99 -8.60
C ILE A 138 11.53 -7.20 -7.07
N VAL A 139 11.73 -6.16 -6.29
CA VAL A 139 11.64 -6.24 -4.81
C VAL A 139 10.23 -6.61 -4.37
N MET A 140 9.20 -6.11 -5.05
CA MET A 140 7.80 -6.40 -4.73
C MET A 140 7.40 -7.84 -5.10
N ALA A 141 8.02 -8.38 -6.12
CA ALA A 141 7.77 -9.75 -6.54
C ALA A 141 8.49 -10.77 -5.67
#